data_b0a5a055c2e63e15b57d93174742ec02
#
_entry.id   b0a5a055c2e63e15b57d93174742ec02
#
_cell.length_a   1.000
_cell.length_b   1.000
_cell.length_c   1.000
_cell.angle_alpha   90.00
_cell.angle_beta   90.00
_cell.angle_gamma   90.00
#
_symmetry.space_group_name_H-M   'P 1'
#
loop_
_entity.id
_entity.type
_entity.pdbx_description
1 polymer ?
#
loop_
_entity_poly.entity_id
_entity_poly.type
_entity_poly.pdbx_seq_one_letter_code
_entity_poly.pdbx_strand_id
1 'polypeptide(L)'
;MVRLPEGLIVESIESAVVRIALNEEPLEAFVAACMALHSLSDFSRYALEISRTRVEIARDKLLTVLHDRLTHRNYAIAHSILAFADGGCDNIFEAAVLWVVRTLYPGEVVTQFEIHGRYGRYFGDIVIPALHLIIETDGVSKLSLQRSDGLSAEGAWMQRQQDLINLGWNIFRVSWADLEDFAALRRAIASHLGIRRLPPSSECAQMWSLPSAECDGPKRRIHTKRHRSASFVSADDQPDSGFGSHIPVIARSPAASEQQ
;
A
#
# COMPACT_ATOMS: atom_id res chain seq x y z
N MET A 1 -21.09 5.49 1.63
CA MET A 1 -21.10 6.88 2.15
C MET A 1 -21.26 6.82 3.66
N VAL A 2 -20.38 7.49 4.39
CA VAL A 2 -20.38 7.56 5.86
C VAL A 2 -20.61 9.01 6.28
N ARG A 3 -21.46 9.23 7.26
CA ARG A 3 -21.71 10.56 7.83
C ARG A 3 -20.81 10.74 9.04
N LEU A 4 -19.95 11.74 9.00
CA LEU A 4 -19.12 12.13 10.15
C LEU A 4 -19.93 12.92 11.19
N PRO A 5 -19.45 13.00 12.45
CA PRO A 5 -20.13 13.75 13.51
C PRO A 5 -20.42 15.20 13.15
N GLU A 6 -19.54 15.83 12.36
CA GLU A 6 -19.65 17.21 11.89
C GLU A 6 -20.68 17.38 10.76
N GLY A 7 -21.39 16.31 10.39
CA GLY A 7 -22.40 16.32 9.34
C GLY A 7 -21.88 16.15 7.92
N LEU A 8 -20.57 16.06 7.74
CA LEU A 8 -19.96 15.77 6.43
C LEU A 8 -20.29 14.35 5.99
N ILE A 9 -20.55 14.20 4.70
CA ILE A 9 -20.74 12.88 4.07
C ILE A 9 -19.46 12.55 3.30
N VAL A 10 -18.81 11.46 3.68
CA VAL A 10 -17.59 10.98 3.05
C VAL A 10 -17.80 9.60 2.44
N GLU A 11 -16.98 9.27 1.45
CA GLU A 11 -16.93 7.92 0.90
C GLU A 11 -16.32 6.96 1.95
N SER A 12 -16.88 5.75 2.10
CA SER A 12 -16.25 4.74 2.96
C SER A 12 -14.95 4.22 2.31
N ILE A 13 -14.03 3.71 3.15
CA ILE A 13 -12.77 3.13 2.66
C ILE A 13 -13.05 2.03 1.63
N GLU A 14 -14.02 1.16 1.91
CA GLU A 14 -14.39 0.06 1.02
C GLU A 14 -14.86 0.57 -0.34
N SER A 15 -15.72 1.60 -0.37
CA SER A 15 -16.20 2.19 -1.63
C SER A 15 -15.06 2.86 -2.40
N ALA A 16 -14.17 3.56 -1.71
CA ALA A 16 -13.02 4.23 -2.32
C ALA A 16 -12.05 3.22 -2.94
N VAL A 17 -11.72 2.14 -2.22
CA VAL A 17 -10.83 1.08 -2.70
C VAL A 17 -11.41 0.35 -3.91
N VAL A 18 -12.70 0.01 -3.88
CA VAL A 18 -13.39 -0.61 -5.02
C VAL A 18 -13.40 0.33 -6.23
N ARG A 19 -13.62 1.63 -6.02
CA ARG A 19 -13.55 2.63 -7.11
C ARG A 19 -12.14 2.72 -7.70
N ILE A 20 -11.10 2.69 -6.87
CA ILE A 20 -9.70 2.66 -7.30
C ILE A 20 -9.45 1.37 -8.11
N ALA A 21 -9.84 0.20 -7.60
CA ALA A 21 -9.66 -1.07 -8.29
C ALA A 21 -10.34 -1.14 -9.68
N LEU A 22 -11.43 -0.41 -9.87
CA LEU A 22 -12.16 -0.37 -11.14
C LEU A 22 -11.59 0.64 -12.14
N ASN A 23 -10.86 1.66 -11.71
CA ASN A 23 -10.56 2.83 -12.56
C ASN A 23 -9.07 3.17 -12.69
N GLU A 24 -8.24 2.75 -11.74
CA GLU A 24 -6.81 3.08 -11.72
C GLU A 24 -5.95 1.93 -12.32
N GLU A 25 -4.67 2.20 -12.51
CA GLU A 25 -3.71 1.19 -12.95
C GLU A 25 -3.62 0.02 -11.94
N PRO A 26 -3.47 -1.22 -12.41
CA PRO A 26 -3.53 -2.39 -11.54
C PRO A 26 -2.53 -2.39 -10.38
N LEU A 27 -1.31 -1.86 -10.57
CA LEU A 27 -0.33 -1.73 -9.50
C LEU A 27 -0.82 -0.77 -8.40
N GLU A 28 -1.26 0.43 -8.79
CA GLU A 28 -1.76 1.44 -7.84
C GLU A 28 -2.98 0.92 -7.07
N ALA A 29 -3.87 0.27 -7.79
CA ALA A 29 -5.06 -0.32 -7.23
C ALA A 29 -4.73 -1.47 -6.25
N PHE A 30 -3.75 -2.32 -6.58
CA PHE A 30 -3.31 -3.42 -5.71
C PHE A 30 -2.65 -2.89 -4.44
N VAL A 31 -1.77 -1.91 -4.56
CA VAL A 31 -1.14 -1.25 -3.41
C VAL A 31 -2.19 -0.61 -2.50
N ALA A 32 -3.15 0.13 -3.08
CA ALA A 32 -4.24 0.72 -2.31
C ALA A 32 -5.09 -0.33 -1.59
N ALA A 33 -5.37 -1.47 -2.23
CA ALA A 33 -6.11 -2.58 -1.63
C ALA A 33 -5.33 -3.22 -0.47
N CYS A 34 -4.02 -3.45 -0.60
CA CYS A 34 -3.19 -3.98 0.48
C CYS A 34 -3.19 -3.04 1.69
N MET A 35 -2.96 -1.74 1.47
CA MET A 35 -2.93 -0.74 2.55
C MET A 35 -4.30 -0.58 3.23
N ALA A 36 -5.38 -0.67 2.46
CA ALA A 36 -6.73 -0.65 3.03
C ALA A 36 -7.03 -1.89 3.87
N LEU A 37 -6.66 -3.09 3.39
CA LEU A 37 -6.81 -4.33 4.14
C LEU A 37 -5.98 -4.30 5.43
N HIS A 38 -4.74 -3.80 5.38
CA HIS A 38 -3.89 -3.60 6.55
C HIS A 38 -4.59 -2.73 7.61
N SER A 39 -5.09 -1.57 7.19
CA SER A 39 -5.78 -0.62 8.06
C SER A 39 -7.11 -1.16 8.60
N LEU A 40 -7.97 -1.74 7.74
CA LEU A 40 -9.29 -2.25 8.11
C LEU A 40 -9.22 -3.46 9.04
N SER A 41 -8.15 -4.25 8.95
CA SER A 41 -7.93 -5.43 9.80
C SER A 41 -7.16 -5.14 11.08
N ASP A 42 -6.61 -3.92 11.23
CA ASP A 42 -5.66 -3.60 12.30
C ASP A 42 -4.59 -4.71 12.38
N PHE A 43 -3.90 -4.94 11.25
CA PHE A 43 -2.99 -6.07 11.10
C PHE A 43 -1.79 -5.95 12.02
N SER A 44 -1.49 -7.04 12.73
CA SER A 44 -0.30 -7.14 13.57
C SER A 44 0.39 -8.49 13.36
N ARG A 45 1.67 -8.45 13.02
CA ARG A 45 2.52 -9.66 12.90
C ARG A 45 2.65 -10.44 14.21
N TYR A 46 2.38 -9.78 15.35
CA TYR A 46 2.46 -10.42 16.68
C TYR A 46 1.17 -11.15 17.07
N ALA A 47 0.09 -10.99 16.28
CA ALA A 47 -1.19 -11.64 16.48
C ALA A 47 -1.74 -12.18 15.14
N LEU A 48 -0.92 -12.98 14.43
CA LEU A 48 -1.14 -13.40 13.04
C LEU A 48 -2.50 -14.04 12.80
N GLU A 49 -2.91 -15.00 13.62
CA GLU A 49 -4.15 -15.75 13.44
C GLU A 49 -5.37 -14.81 13.45
N ILE A 50 -5.42 -13.93 14.45
CA ILE A 50 -6.51 -12.93 14.58
C ILE A 50 -6.45 -11.94 13.43
N SER A 51 -5.24 -11.47 13.07
CA SER A 51 -5.04 -10.52 11.99
C SER A 51 -5.46 -11.11 10.65
N ARG A 52 -5.12 -12.36 10.35
CA ARG A 52 -5.54 -13.06 9.13
C ARG A 52 -7.06 -13.20 9.05
N THR A 53 -7.70 -13.60 10.14
CA THR A 53 -9.17 -13.66 10.20
C THR A 53 -9.82 -12.31 9.90
N ARG A 54 -9.27 -11.22 10.46
CA ARG A 54 -9.76 -9.86 10.20
C ARG A 54 -9.53 -9.41 8.76
N VAL A 55 -8.40 -9.79 8.16
CA VAL A 55 -8.12 -9.52 6.74
C VAL A 55 -9.17 -10.17 5.85
N GLU A 56 -9.52 -11.44 6.11
CA GLU A 56 -10.56 -12.12 5.32
C GLU A 56 -11.92 -11.43 5.46
N ILE A 57 -12.32 -11.05 6.68
CA ILE A 57 -13.55 -10.31 6.90
C ILE A 57 -13.55 -8.96 6.15
N ALA A 58 -12.42 -8.26 6.14
CA ALA A 58 -12.29 -7.00 5.41
C ALA A 58 -12.34 -7.23 3.90
N ARG A 59 -11.69 -8.28 3.39
CA ARG A 59 -11.71 -8.66 1.97
C ARG A 59 -13.12 -8.99 1.51
N ASP A 60 -13.86 -9.79 2.28
CA ASP A 60 -15.24 -10.14 1.95
C ASP A 60 -16.14 -8.91 1.83
N LYS A 61 -15.93 -7.89 2.68
CA LYS A 61 -16.65 -6.61 2.56
C LYS A 61 -16.29 -5.88 1.26
N LEU A 62 -15.01 -5.84 0.88
CA LEU A 62 -14.58 -5.22 -0.38
C LEU A 62 -15.20 -5.94 -1.59
N LEU A 63 -15.16 -7.27 -1.59
CA LEU A 63 -15.76 -8.09 -2.66
C LEU A 63 -17.28 -7.93 -2.73
N THR A 64 -17.95 -7.79 -1.58
CA THR A 64 -19.38 -7.50 -1.53
C THR A 64 -19.70 -6.16 -2.18
N VAL A 65 -18.94 -5.11 -1.86
CA VAL A 65 -19.12 -3.78 -2.50
C VAL A 65 -18.80 -3.82 -3.99
N LEU A 66 -17.80 -4.62 -4.40
CA LEU A 66 -17.49 -4.82 -5.81
C LEU A 66 -18.61 -5.54 -6.55
N HIS A 67 -19.29 -6.49 -5.91
CA HIS A 67 -20.38 -7.27 -6.52
C HIS A 67 -21.50 -6.37 -7.07
N ASP A 68 -21.77 -5.23 -6.46
CA ASP A 68 -22.73 -4.23 -6.95
C ASP A 68 -22.29 -3.57 -8.28
N ARG A 69 -21.09 -3.88 -8.78
CA ARG A 69 -20.46 -3.32 -9.99
C ARG A 69 -20.19 -4.36 -11.08
N LEU A 70 -20.91 -5.49 -11.08
CA LEU A 70 -20.70 -6.62 -12.01
C LEU A 70 -20.64 -6.23 -13.49
N THR A 71 -21.35 -5.18 -13.91
CA THR A 71 -21.38 -4.72 -15.30
C THR A 71 -20.21 -3.81 -15.67
N HIS A 72 -19.32 -3.50 -14.73
CA HIS A 72 -18.18 -2.64 -15.03
C HIS A 72 -17.15 -3.40 -15.88
N ARG A 73 -16.62 -2.73 -16.93
CA ARG A 73 -15.67 -3.31 -17.89
C ARG A 73 -14.42 -3.94 -17.25
N ASN A 74 -13.96 -3.37 -16.10
CA ASN A 74 -12.75 -3.80 -15.39
C ASN A 74 -13.07 -4.71 -14.20
N TYR A 75 -14.31 -5.23 -14.10
CA TYR A 75 -14.74 -6.03 -12.94
C TYR A 75 -13.80 -7.20 -12.66
N ALA A 76 -13.43 -7.98 -13.68
CA ALA A 76 -12.58 -9.15 -13.50
C ALA A 76 -11.19 -8.81 -12.95
N ILE A 77 -10.57 -7.71 -13.44
CA ILE A 77 -9.27 -7.24 -12.94
C ILE A 77 -9.42 -6.74 -11.51
N ALA A 78 -10.44 -5.92 -11.23
CA ALA A 78 -10.72 -5.43 -9.88
C ALA A 78 -10.98 -6.56 -8.89
N HIS A 79 -11.71 -7.60 -9.31
CA HIS A 79 -11.93 -8.79 -8.50
C HIS A 79 -10.60 -9.47 -8.15
N SER A 80 -9.74 -9.70 -9.14
CA SER A 80 -8.42 -10.29 -8.91
C SER A 80 -7.55 -9.43 -7.98
N ILE A 81 -7.54 -8.11 -8.16
CA ILE A 81 -6.83 -7.18 -7.29
C ILE A 81 -7.27 -7.36 -5.83
N LEU A 82 -8.58 -7.30 -5.56
CA LEU A 82 -9.10 -7.41 -4.20
C LEU A 82 -8.95 -8.80 -3.61
N ALA A 83 -9.05 -9.85 -4.43
CA ALA A 83 -8.90 -11.23 -4.00
C ALA A 83 -7.45 -11.58 -3.61
N PHE A 84 -6.45 -11.01 -4.31
CA PHE A 84 -5.04 -11.33 -4.10
C PHE A 84 -4.27 -10.29 -3.30
N ALA A 85 -4.85 -9.12 -3.01
CA ALA A 85 -4.26 -8.16 -2.08
C ALA A 85 -4.15 -8.76 -0.67
N ASP A 86 -3.14 -8.35 0.08
CA ASP A 86 -2.87 -8.89 1.41
C ASP A 86 -2.62 -7.77 2.44
N GLY A 87 -3.34 -7.82 3.55
CA GLY A 87 -3.19 -6.86 4.65
C GLY A 87 -1.91 -7.02 5.48
N GLY A 88 -1.12 -8.06 5.22
CA GLY A 88 0.16 -8.25 5.90
C GLY A 88 1.31 -7.43 5.32
N CYS A 89 1.10 -6.65 4.27
CA CYS A 89 2.08 -5.68 3.79
C CYS A 89 2.13 -4.48 4.76
N ASP A 90 3.29 -4.22 5.36
CA ASP A 90 3.48 -3.13 6.31
C ASP A 90 3.56 -1.75 5.61
N ASN A 91 3.89 -1.75 4.31
CA ASN A 91 4.09 -0.52 3.54
C ASN A 91 3.85 -0.73 2.04
N ILE A 92 3.85 0.39 1.30
CA ILE A 92 3.62 0.42 -0.15
C ILE A 92 4.68 -0.34 -0.96
N PHE A 93 5.93 -0.39 -0.48
CA PHE A 93 7.02 -1.09 -1.13
C PHE A 93 6.78 -2.61 -1.10
N GLU A 94 6.44 -3.15 0.06
CA GLU A 94 6.08 -4.56 0.21
C GLU A 94 4.88 -4.92 -0.69
N ALA A 95 3.85 -4.06 -0.73
CA ALA A 95 2.68 -4.28 -1.58
C ALA A 95 3.02 -4.27 -3.07
N ALA A 96 3.92 -3.38 -3.53
CA ALA A 96 4.36 -3.34 -4.92
C ALA A 96 5.15 -4.59 -5.31
N VAL A 97 6.05 -5.07 -4.43
CA VAL A 97 6.80 -6.32 -4.66
C VAL A 97 5.85 -7.53 -4.61
N LEU A 98 4.91 -7.57 -3.68
CA LEU A 98 3.89 -8.62 -3.61
C LEU A 98 3.07 -8.70 -4.90
N TRP A 99 2.70 -7.54 -5.48
CA TRP A 99 2.00 -7.50 -6.76
C TRP A 99 2.80 -8.19 -7.87
N VAL A 100 4.11 -7.92 -7.98
CA VAL A 100 4.97 -8.60 -8.95
C VAL A 100 4.98 -10.11 -8.73
N VAL A 101 5.15 -10.55 -7.48
CA VAL A 101 5.17 -11.98 -7.11
C VAL A 101 3.84 -12.65 -7.47
N ARG A 102 2.71 -12.05 -7.08
CA ARG A 102 1.38 -12.60 -7.36
C ARG A 102 1.09 -12.73 -8.85
N THR A 103 1.56 -11.79 -9.67
CA THR A 103 1.38 -11.86 -11.13
C THR A 103 2.23 -12.94 -11.80
N LEU A 104 3.21 -13.51 -11.10
CA LEU A 104 4.09 -14.56 -11.58
C LEU A 104 3.75 -15.94 -11.02
N TYR A 105 3.42 -16.02 -9.76
CA TYR A 105 3.29 -17.25 -9.02
C TYR A 105 1.85 -17.48 -8.56
N PRO A 106 1.16 -18.50 -9.12
CA PRO A 106 -0.24 -18.79 -8.78
C PRO A 106 -0.41 -19.57 -7.47
N GLY A 107 0.69 -20.05 -6.88
CA GLY A 107 0.66 -20.83 -5.64
C GLY A 107 0.51 -19.97 -4.39
N GLU A 108 0.69 -20.61 -3.25
CA GLU A 108 0.60 -19.95 -1.97
C GLU A 108 1.74 -18.95 -1.78
N VAL A 109 1.38 -17.71 -1.48
CA VAL A 109 2.30 -16.62 -1.09
C VAL A 109 1.78 -16.04 0.22
N VAL A 110 2.62 -15.95 1.23
CA VAL A 110 2.25 -15.49 2.57
C VAL A 110 3.10 -14.28 2.94
N THR A 111 2.47 -13.20 3.36
CA THR A 111 3.19 -12.03 3.92
C THR A 111 3.40 -12.21 5.42
N GLN A 112 4.42 -11.59 6.00
CA GLN A 112 4.73 -11.68 7.43
C GLN A 112 4.69 -13.13 7.95
N PHE A 113 5.31 -14.05 7.19
CA PHE A 113 5.36 -15.48 7.54
C PHE A 113 6.28 -15.70 8.73
N GLU A 114 5.76 -16.34 9.79
CA GLU A 114 6.54 -16.61 10.99
C GLU A 114 7.45 -17.82 10.80
N ILE A 115 8.74 -17.65 11.08
CA ILE A 115 9.78 -18.68 10.98
C ILE A 115 10.42 -18.82 12.33
N HIS A 116 10.38 -20.04 12.88
CA HIS A 116 11.02 -20.36 14.15
C HIS A 116 12.49 -20.73 13.91
N GLY A 117 13.38 -19.83 14.29
CA GLY A 117 14.82 -20.04 14.20
C GLY A 117 15.45 -20.39 15.55
N ARG A 118 16.76 -20.65 15.52
CA ARG A 118 17.53 -21.01 16.71
C ARG A 118 17.57 -19.90 17.76
N TYR A 119 17.56 -18.64 17.30
CA TYR A 119 17.74 -17.49 18.18
C TYR A 119 16.45 -16.68 18.38
N GLY A 120 15.32 -17.15 17.83
CA GLY A 120 14.05 -16.49 18.02
C GLY A 120 13.09 -16.69 16.85
N ARG A 121 12.04 -15.87 16.87
CA ARG A 121 11.05 -15.84 15.80
C ARG A 121 11.41 -14.76 14.81
N TYR A 122 11.35 -15.09 13.53
CA TYR A 122 11.57 -14.17 12.42
C TYR A 122 10.28 -14.05 11.62
N PHE A 123 10.12 -12.93 10.95
CA PHE A 123 9.01 -12.70 10.01
C PHE A 123 9.59 -12.38 8.64
N GLY A 124 9.22 -13.16 7.63
CA GLY A 124 9.57 -12.88 6.24
C GLY A 124 8.53 -11.98 5.61
N ASP A 125 8.96 -10.94 4.89
CA ASP A 125 8.03 -9.95 4.31
C ASP A 125 7.08 -10.61 3.32
N ILE A 126 7.61 -11.37 2.37
CA ILE A 126 6.85 -12.13 1.37
C ILE A 126 7.50 -13.51 1.26
N VAL A 127 6.75 -14.57 1.52
CA VAL A 127 7.29 -15.92 1.58
C VAL A 127 6.49 -16.86 0.67
N ILE A 128 7.20 -17.72 -0.01
CA ILE A 128 6.65 -18.83 -0.79
C ILE A 128 7.11 -20.13 -0.11
N PRO A 129 6.30 -20.70 0.82
CA PRO A 129 6.72 -21.83 1.64
C PRO A 129 7.08 -23.06 0.81
N ALA A 130 6.32 -23.34 -0.25
CA ALA A 130 6.56 -24.48 -1.14
C ALA A 130 7.92 -24.44 -1.85
N LEU A 131 8.55 -23.27 -1.98
CA LEU A 131 9.85 -23.06 -2.61
C LEU A 131 10.96 -22.75 -1.59
N HIS A 132 10.64 -22.74 -0.29
CA HIS A 132 11.54 -22.24 0.75
C HIS A 132 12.18 -20.90 0.38
N LEU A 133 11.38 -19.99 -0.19
CA LEU A 133 11.83 -18.69 -0.68
C LEU A 133 11.25 -17.56 0.15
N ILE A 134 12.13 -16.70 0.65
CA ILE A 134 11.79 -15.43 1.28
C ILE A 134 12.18 -14.32 0.33
N ILE A 135 11.26 -13.41 0.05
CA ILE A 135 11.52 -12.17 -0.67
C ILE A 135 11.44 -11.04 0.36
N GLU A 136 12.58 -10.43 0.64
CA GLU A 136 12.73 -9.35 1.60
C GLU A 136 12.80 -7.99 0.89
N THR A 137 12.10 -7.02 1.45
CA THR A 137 12.11 -5.64 0.96
C THR A 137 13.04 -4.82 1.85
N ASP A 138 14.24 -4.51 1.33
CA ASP A 138 15.25 -3.77 2.08
C ASP A 138 15.00 -2.25 1.97
N GLY A 139 14.28 -1.71 2.97
CA GLY A 139 14.30 -0.26 3.21
C GLY A 139 15.61 0.13 3.90
N VAL A 140 16.33 1.09 3.32
CA VAL A 140 17.66 1.60 3.76
C VAL A 140 17.74 2.04 5.23
N SER A 141 16.60 2.17 5.92
CA SER A 141 16.51 2.81 7.25
C SER A 141 16.60 1.87 8.46
N LYS A 142 16.70 0.55 8.29
CA LYS A 142 16.63 -0.39 9.42
C LYS A 142 17.99 -0.68 10.11
N LEU A 143 19.11 -0.20 9.56
CA LEU A 143 20.46 -0.53 10.08
C LEU A 143 20.95 0.38 11.22
N SER A 144 20.23 1.43 11.60
CA SER A 144 20.72 2.45 12.54
C SER A 144 20.21 2.34 13.98
N LEU A 145 19.38 1.35 14.31
CA LEU A 145 18.83 1.18 15.67
C LEU A 145 19.71 0.25 16.51
N GLN A 146 20.39 0.80 17.52
CA GLN A 146 21.02 0.01 18.58
C GLN A 146 19.96 -0.71 19.41
N ARG A 147 20.10 -2.02 19.57
CA ARG A 147 19.25 -2.82 20.44
C ARG A 147 19.85 -2.91 21.85
N SER A 148 18.98 -3.11 22.84
CA SER A 148 19.33 -3.18 24.25
C SER A 148 20.04 -4.49 24.70
N ASP A 149 20.24 -5.46 23.78
CA ASP A 149 20.79 -6.80 24.04
C ASP A 149 22.30 -6.93 23.79
N GLY A 150 23.01 -5.82 23.57
CA GLY A 150 24.47 -5.77 23.44
C GLY A 150 25.01 -6.20 22.08
N LEU A 151 24.16 -6.72 21.16
CA LEU A 151 24.51 -6.95 19.77
C LEU A 151 24.28 -5.67 18.96
N SER A 152 25.23 -5.34 18.07
CA SER A 152 24.97 -4.29 17.06
C SER A 152 23.80 -4.73 16.18
N ALA A 153 23.05 -3.77 15.64
CA ALA A 153 21.95 -4.05 14.70
C ALA A 153 22.44 -4.91 13.51
N GLU A 154 23.67 -4.68 13.06
CA GLU A 154 24.35 -5.51 12.03
C GLU A 154 24.58 -6.94 12.49
N GLY A 155 25.08 -7.14 13.71
CA GLY A 155 25.32 -8.47 14.27
C GLY A 155 24.03 -9.28 14.40
N ALA A 156 22.96 -8.67 14.89
CA ALA A 156 21.65 -9.30 14.98
C ALA A 156 21.07 -9.63 13.60
N TRP A 157 21.29 -8.74 12.63
CA TRP A 157 20.88 -8.97 11.24
C TRP A 157 21.65 -10.12 10.60
N MET A 158 22.99 -10.15 10.74
CA MET A 158 23.83 -11.25 10.24
C MET A 158 23.43 -12.59 10.87
N GLN A 159 23.19 -12.62 12.18
CA GLN A 159 22.75 -13.80 12.90
C GLN A 159 21.41 -14.33 12.37
N ARG A 160 20.43 -13.42 12.15
CA ARG A 160 19.15 -13.78 11.54
C ARG A 160 19.34 -14.37 10.14
N GLN A 161 20.18 -13.75 9.30
CA GLN A 161 20.44 -14.23 7.94
C GLN A 161 21.06 -15.64 7.96
N GLN A 162 22.08 -15.85 8.78
CA GLN A 162 22.74 -17.15 8.89
C GLN A 162 21.78 -18.23 9.39
N ASP A 163 20.91 -17.89 10.32
CA ASP A 163 19.92 -18.82 10.88
C ASP A 163 18.88 -19.21 9.80
N LEU A 164 18.36 -18.26 9.04
CA LEU A 164 17.43 -18.54 7.94
C LEU A 164 18.07 -19.42 6.85
N ILE A 165 19.33 -19.16 6.49
CA ILE A 165 20.07 -19.99 5.52
C ILE A 165 20.26 -21.40 6.06
N ASN A 166 20.62 -21.56 7.33
CA ASN A 166 20.80 -22.86 7.98
C ASN A 166 19.48 -23.67 8.07
N LEU A 167 18.33 -22.98 8.08
CA LEU A 167 17.00 -23.58 8.00
C LEU A 167 16.59 -23.93 6.55
N GLY A 168 17.47 -23.70 5.57
CA GLY A 168 17.24 -24.03 4.17
C GLY A 168 16.44 -22.99 3.39
N TRP A 169 16.27 -21.77 3.93
CA TRP A 169 15.59 -20.70 3.24
C TRP A 169 16.50 -20.01 2.23
N ASN A 170 16.01 -19.84 1.02
CA ASN A 170 16.58 -18.93 0.02
C ASN A 170 16.05 -17.53 0.25
N ILE A 171 16.92 -16.53 0.22
CA ILE A 171 16.53 -15.14 0.45
C ILE A 171 16.83 -14.33 -0.79
N PHE A 172 15.79 -13.74 -1.37
CA PHE A 172 15.88 -12.78 -2.46
C PHE A 172 15.55 -11.39 -1.94
N ARG A 173 16.45 -10.42 -2.18
CA ARG A 173 16.28 -9.06 -1.71
C ARG A 173 15.89 -8.14 -2.82
N VAL A 174 14.93 -7.29 -2.53
CA VAL A 174 14.47 -6.23 -3.41
C VAL A 174 14.71 -4.89 -2.75
N SER A 175 15.32 -3.97 -3.47
CA SER A 175 15.56 -2.59 -3.06
C SER A 175 14.57 -1.64 -3.74
N TRP A 176 14.45 -0.41 -3.24
CA TRP A 176 13.65 0.63 -3.90
C TRP A 176 14.10 0.90 -5.34
N ALA A 177 15.41 0.81 -5.62
CA ALA A 177 15.94 1.01 -6.96
C ALA A 177 15.43 -0.03 -7.96
N ASP A 178 15.12 -1.24 -7.51
CA ASP A 178 14.57 -2.29 -8.38
C ASP A 178 13.16 -1.97 -8.88
N LEU A 179 12.42 -1.08 -8.20
CA LEU A 179 11.11 -0.62 -8.65
C LEU A 179 11.18 0.40 -9.81
N GLU A 180 12.36 0.94 -10.13
CA GLU A 180 12.53 1.82 -11.29
C GLU A 180 12.35 1.05 -12.61
N ASP A 181 12.62 -0.28 -12.62
CA ASP A 181 12.37 -1.16 -13.77
C ASP A 181 11.58 -2.41 -13.33
N PHE A 182 10.27 -2.29 -13.26
CA PHE A 182 9.38 -3.41 -12.95
C PHE A 182 9.53 -4.62 -13.89
N ALA A 183 9.92 -4.40 -15.15
CA ALA A 183 10.13 -5.49 -16.08
C ALA A 183 11.40 -6.27 -15.73
N ALA A 184 12.48 -5.59 -15.32
CA ALA A 184 13.69 -6.22 -14.84
C ALA A 184 13.46 -6.96 -13.53
N LEU A 185 12.80 -6.33 -12.56
CA LEU A 185 12.43 -6.94 -11.29
C LEU A 185 11.60 -8.22 -11.51
N ARG A 186 10.59 -8.15 -12.38
CA ARG A 186 9.75 -9.29 -12.72
C ARG A 186 10.55 -10.44 -13.31
N ARG A 187 11.52 -10.17 -14.21
CA ARG A 187 12.42 -11.19 -14.77
C ARG A 187 13.32 -11.81 -13.69
N ALA A 188 13.85 -11.00 -12.78
CA ALA A 188 14.70 -11.47 -11.69
C ALA A 188 13.93 -12.40 -10.75
N ILE A 189 12.72 -12.00 -10.33
CA ILE A 189 11.84 -12.82 -9.48
C ILE A 189 11.44 -14.10 -10.24
N ALA A 190 11.04 -14.02 -11.50
CA ALA A 190 10.69 -15.20 -12.31
C ALA A 190 11.84 -16.22 -12.39
N SER A 191 13.09 -15.74 -12.52
CA SER A 191 14.28 -16.59 -12.52
C SER A 191 14.46 -17.33 -11.19
N HIS A 192 14.27 -16.64 -10.05
CA HIS A 192 14.33 -17.25 -8.71
C HIS A 192 13.21 -18.27 -8.47
N LEU A 193 12.04 -18.04 -9.07
CA LEU A 193 10.90 -18.96 -9.03
C LEU A 193 11.07 -20.15 -9.98
N GLY A 194 12.14 -20.20 -10.77
CA GLY A 194 12.34 -21.24 -11.79
C GLY A 194 11.35 -21.18 -12.95
N ILE A 195 10.67 -20.04 -13.14
CA ILE A 195 9.68 -19.84 -14.18
C ILE A 195 10.38 -19.51 -15.49
N ARG A 196 10.45 -20.49 -16.40
CA ARG A 196 11.05 -20.30 -17.73
C ARG A 196 10.08 -19.70 -18.75
N ARG A 197 8.79 -19.89 -18.56
CA ARG A 197 7.71 -19.31 -19.38
C ARG A 197 6.63 -18.79 -18.47
N LEU A 198 6.19 -17.58 -18.73
CA LEU A 198 5.08 -17.00 -17.96
C LEU A 198 3.82 -17.85 -18.17
N PRO A 199 3.10 -18.19 -17.11
CA PRO A 199 1.87 -18.97 -17.25
C PRO A 199 0.87 -18.19 -18.10
N PRO A 200 0.24 -18.85 -19.09
CA PRO A 200 -0.58 -18.15 -20.11
C PRO A 200 -1.89 -17.67 -19.57
N SER A 201 -2.33 -17.57 -18.50
CA SER A 201 -3.60 -17.04 -17.96
C SER A 201 -3.97 -17.62 -16.61
N SER A 202 -3.32 -17.12 -15.56
CA SER A 202 -3.92 -17.18 -14.23
C SER A 202 -4.74 -15.91 -14.01
N GLU A 203 -5.74 -15.96 -13.13
CA GLU A 203 -6.47 -14.75 -12.70
C GLU A 203 -5.51 -13.66 -12.21
N CYS A 204 -4.39 -14.06 -11.59
CA CYS A 204 -3.35 -13.14 -11.16
C CYS A 204 -2.59 -12.50 -12.34
N ALA A 205 -2.35 -13.23 -13.43
CA ALA A 205 -1.58 -12.72 -14.55
C ALA A 205 -2.29 -11.56 -15.27
N GLN A 206 -3.62 -11.51 -15.23
CA GLN A 206 -4.38 -10.40 -15.83
C GLN A 206 -4.23 -9.07 -15.06
N MET A 207 -3.70 -9.09 -13.83
CA MET A 207 -3.36 -7.87 -13.11
C MET A 207 -2.04 -7.26 -13.59
N TRP A 208 -1.24 -7.99 -14.41
CA TRP A 208 0.02 -7.47 -14.88
C TRP A 208 -0.18 -6.44 -15.99
N SER A 209 0.28 -5.23 -15.74
CA SER A 209 0.58 -4.23 -16.76
C SER A 209 1.92 -3.61 -16.40
N LEU A 210 2.71 -3.17 -17.41
CA LEU A 210 3.84 -2.31 -17.08
C LEU A 210 3.26 -1.02 -16.50
N PRO A 211 3.71 -0.59 -15.31
CA PRO A 211 3.33 0.72 -14.81
C PRO A 211 3.63 1.76 -15.87
N SER A 212 2.67 2.60 -16.16
CA SER A 212 2.90 3.72 -17.08
C SER A 212 4.04 4.53 -16.48
N ALA A 213 5.20 4.53 -17.15
CA ALA A 213 6.20 5.54 -16.85
C ALA A 213 5.44 6.87 -16.87
N GLU A 214 5.57 7.67 -15.83
CA GLU A 214 5.01 9.01 -15.85
C GLU A 214 5.50 9.66 -17.13
N CYS A 215 4.64 9.63 -18.15
CA CYS A 215 4.87 10.44 -19.32
C CYS A 215 4.83 11.87 -18.79
N ASP A 216 5.97 12.55 -18.79
CA ASP A 216 6.08 14.00 -18.71
C ASP A 216 5.31 14.61 -19.90
N GLY A 217 3.99 14.48 -19.83
CA GLY A 217 3.01 15.00 -20.76
C GLY A 217 1.91 15.70 -19.98
N PRO A 218 1.30 16.75 -20.52
CA PRO A 218 0.36 17.58 -19.77
C PRO A 218 -0.77 16.69 -19.22
N LYS A 219 -0.91 16.70 -17.90
CA LYS A 219 -1.97 16.02 -17.15
C LYS A 219 -3.29 16.18 -17.87
N ARG A 220 -3.89 15.08 -18.32
CA ARG A 220 -5.25 15.10 -18.89
C ARG A 220 -6.15 15.81 -17.90
N ARG A 221 -6.60 17.01 -18.28
CA ARG A 221 -7.58 17.77 -17.51
C ARG A 221 -8.81 16.87 -17.34
N ILE A 222 -9.09 16.49 -16.11
CA ILE A 222 -10.37 15.93 -15.74
C ILE A 222 -11.42 16.96 -16.16
N HIS A 223 -12.24 16.64 -17.15
CA HIS A 223 -13.41 17.44 -17.51
C HIS A 223 -14.43 17.32 -16.38
N THR A 224 -14.28 18.14 -15.35
CA THR A 224 -15.38 18.47 -14.46
C THR A 224 -16.40 19.24 -15.31
N LYS A 225 -17.52 18.60 -15.66
CA LYS A 225 -18.68 19.28 -16.18
C LYS A 225 -19.08 20.38 -15.18
N ARG A 226 -18.73 21.62 -15.50
CA ARG A 226 -19.27 22.77 -14.79
C ARG A 226 -20.78 22.76 -15.02
N HIS A 227 -21.55 22.51 -13.98
CA HIS A 227 -22.95 22.92 -13.95
C HIS A 227 -22.98 24.44 -14.15
N ARG A 228 -23.62 24.88 -15.24
CA ARG A 228 -24.00 26.26 -15.45
C ARG A 228 -25.03 26.61 -14.38
N SER A 229 -24.62 27.35 -13.38
CA SER A 229 -25.55 28.10 -12.53
C SER A 229 -26.03 29.29 -13.33
N ALA A 230 -27.35 29.47 -13.36
CA ALA A 230 -28.03 30.53 -14.01
C ALA A 230 -27.61 31.90 -13.43
N SER A 231 -27.35 32.83 -14.32
CA SER A 231 -27.14 34.24 -14.03
C SER A 231 -28.36 34.86 -13.36
N PHE A 232 -28.15 35.43 -12.20
CA PHE A 232 -29.08 36.42 -11.64
C PHE A 232 -28.46 37.80 -11.89
N VAL A 233 -29.13 38.58 -12.71
CA VAL A 233 -28.86 40.01 -12.99
C VAL A 233 -29.47 40.81 -11.86
N SER A 234 -28.70 41.68 -11.23
CA SER A 234 -29.22 42.83 -10.52
C SER A 234 -28.27 44.00 -10.70
N ALA A 235 -28.86 45.08 -11.06
CA ALA A 235 -28.26 46.35 -11.44
C ALA A 235 -28.00 47.25 -10.22
N ASP A 236 -27.12 48.22 -10.47
CA ASP A 236 -26.98 49.56 -9.83
C ASP A 236 -26.37 49.58 -8.39
N ASP A 237 -25.32 50.24 -8.14
CA ASP A 237 -24.93 51.63 -8.05
C ASP A 237 -23.53 51.79 -7.43
N GLN A 238 -22.75 52.70 -7.99
CA GLN A 238 -21.53 53.33 -7.42
C GLN A 238 -21.93 54.61 -6.67
N PRO A 239 -20.99 55.40 -6.05
CA PRO A 239 -19.69 55.13 -5.39
C PRO A 239 -19.61 55.82 -3.98
N ASP A 240 -18.59 55.67 -3.19
CA ASP A 240 -17.70 56.73 -2.71
C ASP A 240 -16.86 56.36 -1.45
N SER A 241 -15.62 56.77 -1.55
CA SER A 241 -14.72 57.35 -0.53
C SER A 241 -14.42 56.67 0.81
N GLY A 242 -13.15 56.43 1.02
CA GLY A 242 -12.47 57.12 2.11
C GLY A 242 -11.93 56.35 3.30
N PHE A 243 -10.62 56.35 3.43
CA PHE A 243 -9.82 56.48 4.64
C PHE A 243 -9.79 55.37 5.72
N GLY A 244 -8.55 54.94 6.04
CA GLY A 244 -8.12 54.88 7.43
C GLY A 244 -7.48 53.57 7.89
N SER A 245 -6.17 53.59 7.81
CA SER A 245 -5.22 52.88 8.67
C SER A 245 -5.75 52.48 10.06
N HIS A 246 -5.44 51.25 10.48
CA HIS A 246 -4.79 50.98 11.76
C HIS A 246 -4.50 49.49 11.94
N ILE A 247 -3.21 49.18 12.06
CA ILE A 247 -2.68 47.95 12.63
C ILE A 247 -2.68 48.12 14.15
N PRO A 248 -2.95 47.13 14.93
CA PRO A 248 -2.27 46.96 16.21
C PRO A 248 -1.43 45.71 16.26
N VAL A 249 -0.15 45.92 16.46
CA VAL A 249 0.82 45.02 17.05
C VAL A 249 0.35 44.66 18.43
N ILE A 250 0.33 43.37 18.77
CA ILE A 250 0.27 42.92 20.16
C ILE A 250 1.49 42.02 20.45
N ALA A 251 2.15 42.49 21.52
CA ALA A 251 3.41 42.12 22.07
C ALA A 251 3.50 40.66 22.58
N ARG A 252 4.72 40.17 22.56
CA ARG A 252 5.29 39.10 23.38
C ARG A 252 5.33 39.53 24.85
N SER A 253 5.14 38.60 25.77
CA SER A 253 5.96 38.48 27.00
C SER A 253 5.49 37.32 27.90
N PRO A 254 6.25 36.96 28.96
CA PRO A 254 7.31 35.94 28.90
C PRO A 254 7.11 34.84 29.97
N ALA A 255 8.13 33.99 30.10
CA ALA A 255 8.31 32.89 31.04
C ALA A 255 8.17 33.26 32.54
N ALA A 256 7.74 32.27 33.34
CA ALA A 256 8.16 32.02 34.70
C ALA A 256 8.06 30.50 34.90
N SER A 257 9.10 29.72 35.01
CA SER A 257 10.00 29.39 36.16
C SER A 257 9.31 29.09 37.48
N GLU A 258 9.68 27.91 37.95
CA GLU A 258 9.88 27.47 39.35
C GLU A 258 8.84 26.57 40.00
N GLN A 259 9.40 25.38 40.30
CA GLN A 259 9.52 24.70 41.59
C GLN A 259 8.28 23.96 42.15
N GLN A 260 8.28 22.72 42.21
CA GLN A 260 8.75 21.79 43.25
C GLN A 260 8.68 20.35 42.75
#